data_c09e451ea24f7bb84865e1dad830e3bc
#
_entry.id   c09e451ea24f7bb84865e1dad830e3bc
#
_cell.length_a   1.000
_cell.length_b   1.000
_cell.length_c   1.000
_cell.angle_alpha   90.00
_cell.angle_beta   90.00
_cell.angle_gamma   90.00
#
_symmetry.space_group_name_H-M   'P 1'
#
loop_
_entity.id
_entity.type
_entity.pdbx_description
1 polymer ?
#
loop_
_entity_poly.entity_id
_entity_poly.type
_entity_poly.pdbx_seq_one_letter_code
_entity_poly.pdbx_strand_id
1 'polypeptide(L)'
;MCFVLFVHWSASAKEVTHVRAWRLQDPIGMADSVSAADTSYLNFPMRNILYDYSICNVYNGNLVSPVMSAIYFDRTNKVDFVLGRQYDPYTITPQDVRFFNTMTPYSYVSYKKGFKTYHEDNDLAFMFTGNLNEKTNLGLSLNYLNAVGHYQNQAGKVFNGSVFGSYNGNHYSLHAAFTFNTLSNFENGGIRNMEDIKNGDLNTEDIPTSLEAMSGYRYLSGYVNHYYSICVERKEKVHYRKRDEEGQWQEKDSIKINYVI
;
A
#
# COMPACT_ATOMS: atom_id res chain seq x y z
N MET A 1 9.42 21.53 10.56
CA MET A 1 8.41 21.22 11.60
C MET A 1 7.27 20.51 10.90
N CYS A 2 7.16 19.18 11.10
CA CYS A 2 6.07 18.40 10.50
C CYS A 2 4.84 18.50 11.41
N PHE A 3 3.75 19.05 10.90
CA PHE A 3 2.46 18.98 11.59
C PHE A 3 1.76 17.69 11.17
N VAL A 4 1.61 16.78 12.12
CA VAL A 4 0.84 15.55 11.97
C VAL A 4 -0.51 15.80 12.66
N LEU A 5 -1.55 15.99 11.87
CA LEU A 5 -2.92 16.05 12.37
C LEU A 5 -3.43 14.59 12.51
N PHE A 6 -3.28 14.03 13.69
CA PHE A 6 -4.02 12.82 14.06
C PHE A 6 -5.43 13.21 14.48
N VAL A 7 -6.40 12.99 13.63
CA VAL A 7 -7.78 12.95 14.07
C VAL A 7 -8.00 11.61 14.77
N HIS A 8 -7.66 11.57 16.04
CA HIS A 8 -8.05 10.46 16.91
C HIS A 8 -9.53 10.66 17.28
N TRP A 9 -10.38 9.91 16.65
CA TRP A 9 -11.67 9.63 17.28
C TRP A 9 -11.38 8.59 18.35
N SER A 10 -11.20 9.04 19.59
CA SER A 10 -10.96 8.18 20.75
C SER A 10 -12.26 7.48 21.14
N ALA A 11 -12.56 6.37 20.47
CA ALA A 11 -13.25 5.29 21.14
C ALA A 11 -12.19 4.58 21.97
N SER A 12 -12.35 4.58 23.29
CA SER A 12 -11.62 3.87 24.33
C SER A 12 -10.60 2.86 23.80
N ALA A 13 -9.32 3.08 24.10
CA ALA A 13 -8.21 2.20 23.75
C ALA A 13 -8.38 0.81 24.40
N LYS A 14 -9.18 -0.03 23.77
CA LYS A 14 -9.18 -1.45 23.95
C LYS A 14 -8.28 -2.02 22.87
N GLU A 15 -7.34 -2.86 23.27
CA GLU A 15 -6.29 -3.47 22.44
C GLU A 15 -6.61 -3.59 20.95
N VAL A 16 -5.69 -3.11 20.11
CA VAL A 16 -5.76 -3.03 18.63
C VAL A 16 -5.83 -4.41 17.94
N THR A 17 -6.23 -5.45 18.62
CA THR A 17 -6.38 -6.82 18.12
C THR A 17 -7.58 -7.01 17.16
N HIS A 18 -8.32 -5.96 16.85
CA HIS A 18 -9.60 -6.08 16.14
C HIS A 18 -9.57 -5.65 14.67
N VAL A 19 -8.44 -5.23 14.14
CA VAL A 19 -8.28 -4.94 12.71
C VAL A 19 -7.28 -5.92 12.12
N ARG A 20 -7.75 -6.77 11.23
CA ARG A 20 -6.92 -7.72 10.48
C ARG A 20 -6.75 -7.20 9.05
N ALA A 21 -5.54 -7.28 8.53
CA ALA A 21 -5.21 -6.88 7.17
C ALA A 21 -4.45 -7.99 6.46
N TRP A 22 -4.71 -8.16 5.15
CA TRP A 22 -3.99 -9.10 4.30
C TRP A 22 -3.86 -8.57 2.88
N ARG A 23 -2.95 -9.15 2.12
CA ARG A 23 -2.84 -8.97 0.67
C ARG A 23 -3.16 -10.29 -0.01
N LEU A 24 -3.52 -10.25 -1.27
CA LEU A 24 -3.65 -11.45 -2.09
C LEU A 24 -2.30 -11.76 -2.73
N GLN A 25 -1.86 -13.02 -2.58
CA GLN A 25 -0.60 -13.47 -3.16
C GLN A 25 -0.82 -13.88 -4.61
N ASP A 26 -0.04 -13.30 -5.50
CA ASP A 26 -0.03 -13.67 -6.91
C ASP A 26 0.83 -14.93 -7.14
N PRO A 27 0.47 -15.87 -8.03
CA PRO A 27 -0.66 -15.85 -8.98
C PRO A 27 -1.95 -16.51 -8.44
N ILE A 28 -1.94 -17.05 -7.24
CA ILE A 28 -3.01 -17.94 -6.74
C ILE A 28 -4.18 -17.16 -6.17
N GLY A 29 -3.98 -15.87 -5.84
CA GLY A 29 -5.00 -15.02 -5.23
C GLY A 29 -5.41 -15.45 -3.82
N MET A 30 -4.63 -16.29 -3.16
CA MET A 30 -4.83 -16.64 -1.75
C MET A 30 -4.37 -15.50 -0.84
N ALA A 31 -5.01 -15.39 0.32
CA ALA A 31 -4.58 -14.42 1.32
C ALA A 31 -3.15 -14.75 1.78
N ASP A 32 -2.29 -13.74 1.76
CA ASP A 32 -0.99 -13.77 2.44
C ASP A 32 -1.21 -13.82 3.97
N SER A 33 -0.15 -13.82 4.73
CA SER A 33 -0.24 -13.80 6.19
C SER A 33 -1.16 -12.68 6.68
N VAL A 34 -2.20 -13.05 7.44
CA VAL A 34 -3.10 -12.10 8.07
C VAL A 34 -2.35 -11.43 9.23
N SER A 35 -2.18 -10.13 9.16
CA SER A 35 -1.50 -9.34 10.19
C SER A 35 -2.45 -8.34 10.84
N ALA A 36 -2.08 -7.86 12.04
CA ALA A 36 -2.73 -6.69 12.61
C ALA A 36 -2.44 -5.47 11.73
N ALA A 37 -3.38 -4.51 11.67
CA ALA A 37 -3.10 -3.25 10.99
C ALA A 37 -1.96 -2.52 11.69
N ASP A 38 -1.06 -1.95 10.91
CA ASP A 38 0.04 -1.15 11.46
C ASP A 38 -0.52 0.17 11.99
N THR A 39 -0.49 0.31 13.30
CA THR A 39 -0.88 1.53 14.02
C THR A 39 0.33 2.30 14.55
N SER A 40 1.55 1.83 14.23
CA SER A 40 2.78 2.46 14.66
C SER A 40 2.99 3.78 13.92
N TYR A 41 3.21 4.84 14.68
CA TYR A 41 3.59 6.17 14.18
C TYR A 41 5.07 6.48 14.38
N LEU A 42 5.82 5.59 15.01
CA LEU A 42 7.21 5.84 15.41
C LEU A 42 8.14 6.11 14.24
N ASN A 43 7.93 5.43 13.12
CA ASN A 43 8.75 5.57 11.92
C ASN A 43 8.13 6.52 10.88
N PHE A 44 7.01 7.16 11.21
CA PHE A 44 6.29 8.03 10.28
C PHE A 44 7.16 9.14 9.66
N PRO A 45 7.99 9.89 10.41
CA PRO A 45 8.81 10.96 9.86
C PRO A 45 9.87 10.46 8.86
N MET A 46 10.33 9.21 9.04
CA MET A 46 11.38 8.59 8.22
C MET A 46 10.81 7.83 7.02
N ARG A 47 9.49 7.60 6.99
CA ARG A 47 8.84 6.84 5.93
C ARG A 47 8.75 7.68 4.66
N ASN A 48 9.50 7.26 3.66
CA ASN A 48 9.47 7.82 2.31
C ASN A 48 9.05 6.71 1.34
N ILE A 49 8.22 7.04 0.37
CA ILE A 49 7.72 6.10 -0.64
C ILE A 49 8.86 5.40 -1.40
N LEU A 50 9.99 6.07 -1.58
CA LEU A 50 11.16 5.51 -2.25
C LEU A 50 11.89 4.45 -1.40
N TYR A 51 11.88 4.58 -0.08
CA TYR A 51 12.48 3.57 0.80
C TYR A 51 11.65 2.29 0.87
N ASP A 52 10.35 2.40 0.67
CA ASP A 52 9.48 1.22 0.55
C ASP A 52 9.77 0.44 -0.76
N TYR A 53 10.34 1.10 -1.78
CA TYR A 53 10.70 0.48 -3.06
C TYR A 53 12.05 -0.24 -3.00
N SER A 54 13.11 0.46 -2.60
CA SER A 54 14.45 -0.09 -2.42
C SER A 54 15.27 0.78 -1.49
N ILE A 55 16.25 0.18 -0.81
CA ILE A 55 17.18 0.90 0.06
C ILE A 55 18.17 1.78 -0.71
N CYS A 56 18.36 1.51 -2.01
CA CYS A 56 19.29 2.26 -2.84
C CYS A 56 18.61 2.63 -4.17
N ASN A 57 18.16 3.88 -4.26
CA ASN A 57 17.44 4.41 -5.40
C ASN A 57 18.24 5.50 -6.12
N VAL A 58 18.18 5.49 -7.45
CA VAL A 58 18.68 6.55 -8.32
C VAL A 58 17.50 7.33 -8.86
N TYR A 59 17.49 8.64 -8.64
CA TYR A 59 16.44 9.55 -9.09
C TYR A 59 16.98 10.98 -9.26
N ASN A 60 16.22 11.86 -9.87
CA ASN A 60 16.67 13.23 -10.20
C ASN A 60 16.63 14.22 -9.03
N GLY A 61 16.61 13.73 -7.78
CA GLY A 61 16.63 14.59 -6.58
C GLY A 61 15.27 15.17 -6.19
N ASN A 62 14.23 14.96 -7.00
CA ASN A 62 12.87 15.36 -6.71
C ASN A 62 11.95 14.14 -6.60
N LEU A 63 11.03 14.15 -5.65
CA LEU A 63 9.95 13.16 -5.60
C LEU A 63 9.10 13.25 -6.87
N VAL A 64 8.50 12.13 -7.29
CA VAL A 64 7.76 12.00 -8.55
C VAL A 64 8.64 12.03 -9.81
N SER A 65 9.93 12.26 -9.69
CA SER A 65 10.84 12.05 -10.81
C SER A 65 11.00 10.55 -11.13
N PRO A 66 11.46 10.19 -12.34
CA PRO A 66 11.82 8.82 -12.68
C PRO A 66 12.77 8.19 -11.66
N VAL A 67 12.47 6.99 -11.21
CA VAL A 67 13.23 6.26 -10.18
C VAL A 67 13.65 4.90 -10.70
N MET A 68 14.87 4.51 -10.40
CA MET A 68 15.35 3.17 -10.64
C MET A 68 16.13 2.66 -9.42
N SER A 69 15.87 1.42 -8.99
CA SER A 69 16.74 0.82 -7.98
C SER A 69 18.15 0.59 -8.53
N ALA A 70 19.17 0.98 -7.77
CA ALA A 70 20.56 0.64 -8.05
C ALA A 70 20.81 -0.87 -7.85
N ILE A 71 19.98 -1.54 -7.04
CA ILE A 71 20.06 -2.97 -6.82
C ILE A 71 19.21 -3.66 -7.89
N TYR A 72 19.85 -4.47 -8.73
CA TYR A 72 19.18 -5.14 -9.85
C TYR A 72 18.00 -6.01 -9.43
N PHE A 73 18.14 -6.75 -8.34
CA PHE A 73 17.11 -7.67 -7.85
C PHE A 73 15.87 -6.99 -7.25
N ASP A 74 15.98 -5.72 -6.86
CA ASP A 74 14.86 -4.94 -6.33
C ASP A 74 14.01 -4.29 -7.44
N ARG A 75 14.47 -4.41 -8.70
CA ARG A 75 13.76 -3.82 -9.84
C ARG A 75 12.49 -4.60 -10.11
N THR A 76 11.36 -3.99 -9.80
CA THR A 76 10.03 -4.56 -10.06
C THR A 76 9.53 -4.16 -11.44
N ASN A 77 8.58 -4.93 -11.95
CA ASN A 77 7.83 -4.63 -13.17
C ASN A 77 6.35 -4.67 -12.81
N LYS A 78 5.87 -3.66 -12.09
CA LYS A 78 4.44 -3.59 -11.70
C LYS A 78 3.53 -3.33 -12.89
N VAL A 79 4.04 -2.63 -13.89
CA VAL A 79 3.29 -2.21 -15.07
C VAL A 79 3.96 -2.75 -16.33
N ASP A 80 3.14 -3.30 -17.24
CA ASP A 80 3.64 -3.88 -18.50
C ASP A 80 4.21 -2.82 -19.45
N PHE A 81 3.76 -1.57 -19.34
CA PHE A 81 4.25 -0.48 -20.14
C PHE A 81 5.68 -0.08 -19.76
N VAL A 82 6.64 -0.36 -20.63
CA VAL A 82 8.07 -0.19 -20.38
C VAL A 82 8.44 1.22 -19.91
N LEU A 83 7.85 2.26 -20.51
CA LEU A 83 8.12 3.66 -20.15
C LEU A 83 7.48 4.06 -18.82
N GLY A 84 6.53 3.28 -18.31
CA GLY A 84 5.91 3.48 -17.00
C GLY A 84 6.71 2.90 -15.82
N ARG A 85 7.63 1.97 -16.08
CA ARG A 85 8.38 1.24 -15.03
C ARG A 85 9.17 2.13 -14.10
N GLN A 86 9.68 3.22 -14.61
CA GLN A 86 10.40 4.22 -13.81
C GLN A 86 9.52 4.95 -12.78
N TYR A 87 8.20 4.77 -12.87
CA TYR A 87 7.21 5.30 -11.94
C TYR A 87 6.55 4.24 -11.07
N ASP A 88 7.05 2.99 -11.11
CA ASP A 88 6.55 1.87 -10.30
C ASP A 88 6.45 2.19 -8.79
N PRO A 89 7.40 2.93 -8.16
CA PRO A 89 7.30 3.29 -6.75
C PRO A 89 6.08 4.13 -6.41
N TYR A 90 5.58 4.91 -7.39
CA TYR A 90 4.43 5.80 -7.23
C TYR A 90 3.12 5.18 -7.71
N THR A 91 3.16 3.97 -8.27
CA THR A 91 2.00 3.31 -8.87
C THR A 91 1.42 2.27 -7.91
N ILE A 92 0.12 2.36 -7.68
CA ILE A 92 -0.65 1.35 -6.94
C ILE A 92 -1.26 0.37 -7.94
N THR A 93 -0.93 -0.90 -7.78
CA THR A 93 -1.54 -2.01 -8.51
C THR A 93 -2.51 -2.76 -7.61
N PRO A 94 -3.40 -3.61 -8.15
CA PRO A 94 -4.30 -4.43 -7.34
C PRO A 94 -3.57 -5.34 -6.33
N GLN A 95 -2.33 -5.75 -6.63
CA GLN A 95 -1.49 -6.55 -5.74
C GLN A 95 -1.01 -5.78 -4.51
N ASP A 96 -0.90 -4.45 -4.62
CA ASP A 96 -0.53 -3.58 -3.50
C ASP A 96 -1.70 -3.32 -2.54
N VAL A 97 -2.94 -3.59 -2.99
CA VAL A 97 -4.14 -3.34 -2.21
C VAL A 97 -4.21 -4.27 -1.00
N ARG A 98 -4.43 -3.70 0.17
CA ARG A 98 -4.70 -4.44 1.39
C ARG A 98 -6.20 -4.56 1.59
N PHE A 99 -6.65 -5.76 1.89
CA PHE A 99 -8.02 -6.03 2.33
C PHE A 99 -8.06 -6.07 3.85
N PHE A 100 -9.21 -5.76 4.41
CA PHE A 100 -9.36 -5.63 5.85
C PHE A 100 -10.57 -6.42 6.36
N ASN A 101 -10.49 -6.77 7.64
CA ASN A 101 -11.64 -7.18 8.43
C ASN A 101 -11.58 -6.42 9.76
N THR A 102 -12.59 -5.61 10.04
CA THR A 102 -12.57 -4.66 11.14
C THR A 102 -13.83 -4.82 11.98
N MET A 103 -13.73 -4.83 13.30
CA MET A 103 -14.89 -4.79 14.18
C MET A 103 -15.47 -3.37 14.30
N THR A 104 -14.62 -2.37 14.16
CA THR A 104 -14.99 -0.94 14.14
C THR A 104 -14.39 -0.32 12.89
N PRO A 105 -15.03 0.70 12.28
CA PRO A 105 -14.44 1.39 11.15
C PRO A 105 -13.02 1.88 11.46
N TYR A 106 -12.11 1.65 10.52
CA TYR A 106 -10.71 2.06 10.63
C TYR A 106 -10.42 3.15 9.61
N SER A 107 -9.86 4.24 10.07
CA SER A 107 -9.43 5.35 9.22
C SER A 107 -7.99 5.74 9.52
N TYR A 108 -7.27 6.09 8.47
CA TYR A 108 -5.90 6.57 8.54
C TYR A 108 -5.76 7.83 7.69
N VAL A 109 -5.19 8.88 8.27
CA VAL A 109 -4.87 10.12 7.57
C VAL A 109 -3.43 10.49 7.90
N SER A 110 -2.66 10.75 6.88
CA SER A 110 -1.27 11.19 7.01
C SER A 110 -1.05 12.39 6.11
N TYR A 111 -0.52 13.47 6.67
CA TYR A 111 -0.15 14.65 5.92
C TYR A 111 1.26 15.07 6.28
N LYS A 112 2.12 15.17 5.27
CA LYS A 112 3.49 15.65 5.39
C LYS A 112 3.66 16.84 4.48
N LYS A 113 4.23 17.91 5.00
CA LYS A 113 4.53 19.13 4.25
C LYS A 113 5.99 19.51 4.46
N GLY A 114 6.71 19.74 3.37
CA GLY A 114 8.03 20.40 3.40
C GLY A 114 7.86 21.90 3.62
N PHE A 115 8.60 22.46 4.58
CA PHE A 115 8.57 23.90 4.90
C PHE A 115 9.83 24.61 4.38
N LYS A 116 10.11 24.52 3.12
CA LYS A 116 11.14 25.38 2.53
C LYS A 116 10.46 26.45 1.69
N THR A 117 10.94 27.67 1.78
CA THR A 117 10.27 28.88 1.24
C THR A 117 9.90 28.78 -0.25
N TYR A 118 10.59 27.94 -1.01
CA TYR A 118 10.41 27.82 -2.45
C TYR A 118 10.13 26.37 -2.92
N HIS A 119 10.14 25.39 -2.00
CA HIS A 119 9.97 23.97 -2.34
C HIS A 119 8.95 23.35 -1.38
N GLU A 120 7.70 23.48 -1.70
CA GLU A 120 6.63 22.93 -0.89
C GLU A 120 6.25 21.53 -1.41
N ASP A 121 6.86 20.50 -0.83
CA ASP A 121 6.42 19.14 -1.04
C ASP A 121 5.21 18.83 -0.14
N ASN A 122 4.17 18.28 -0.71
CA ASN A 122 2.97 17.89 0.01
C ASN A 122 2.70 16.41 -0.25
N ASP A 123 2.60 15.63 0.80
CA ASP A 123 2.26 14.20 0.77
C ASP A 123 1.05 13.97 1.68
N LEU A 124 -0.09 13.67 1.06
CA LEU A 124 -1.35 13.37 1.74
C LEU A 124 -1.75 11.94 1.43
N ALA A 125 -1.90 11.13 2.46
CA ALA A 125 -2.45 9.79 2.37
C ALA A 125 -3.71 9.67 3.22
N PHE A 126 -4.75 9.10 2.65
CA PHE A 126 -6.02 8.84 3.30
C PHE A 126 -6.44 7.40 3.06
N MET A 127 -6.93 6.74 4.07
CA MET A 127 -7.56 5.43 3.97
C MET A 127 -8.74 5.34 4.93
N PHE A 128 -9.81 4.75 4.44
CA PHE A 128 -10.98 4.42 5.24
C PHE A 128 -11.45 3.02 4.87
N THR A 129 -11.76 2.21 5.88
CA THR A 129 -12.33 0.88 5.68
C THR A 129 -13.27 0.53 6.82
N GLY A 130 -14.32 -0.21 6.50
CA GLY A 130 -15.29 -0.65 7.48
C GLY A 130 -16.06 -1.88 7.02
N ASN A 131 -16.48 -2.67 7.99
CA ASN A 131 -17.36 -3.79 7.74
C ASN A 131 -18.81 -3.33 7.62
N LEU A 132 -19.48 -3.71 6.52
CA LEU A 132 -20.92 -3.55 6.38
C LEU A 132 -21.67 -4.61 7.19
N ASN A 133 -21.09 -5.80 7.28
CA ASN A 133 -21.55 -6.92 8.09
C ASN A 133 -20.35 -7.80 8.47
N GLU A 134 -20.56 -8.87 9.21
CA GLU A 134 -19.50 -9.80 9.66
C GLU A 134 -18.66 -10.40 8.52
N LYS A 135 -19.19 -10.45 7.30
CA LYS A 135 -18.59 -11.12 6.15
C LYS A 135 -18.11 -10.16 5.06
N THR A 136 -18.58 -8.91 5.08
CA THR A 136 -18.35 -7.95 3.99
C THR A 136 -17.64 -6.73 4.51
N ASN A 137 -16.50 -6.42 3.91
CA ASN A 137 -15.73 -5.20 4.15
C ASN A 137 -15.65 -4.37 2.87
N LEU A 138 -15.71 -3.05 3.02
CA LEU A 138 -15.43 -2.09 1.96
C LEU A 138 -14.42 -1.06 2.42
N GLY A 139 -13.60 -0.59 1.51
CA GLY A 139 -12.61 0.43 1.81
C GLY A 139 -12.23 1.26 0.60
N LEU A 140 -11.63 2.40 0.92
CA LEU A 140 -11.12 3.39 -0.02
C LEU A 140 -9.75 3.86 0.47
N SER A 141 -8.79 3.97 -0.44
CA SER A 141 -7.52 4.67 -0.17
C SER A 141 -7.25 5.71 -1.24
N LEU A 142 -6.70 6.84 -0.83
CA LEU A 142 -6.33 7.96 -1.69
C LEU A 142 -4.96 8.48 -1.27
N ASN A 143 -4.09 8.71 -2.25
CA ASN A 143 -2.80 9.35 -2.01
C ASN A 143 -2.62 10.50 -3.00
N TYR A 144 -2.15 11.61 -2.49
CA TYR A 144 -1.78 12.78 -3.26
C TYR A 144 -0.38 13.22 -2.88
N LEU A 145 0.50 13.22 -3.85
CA LEU A 145 1.88 13.67 -3.70
C LEU A 145 2.13 14.80 -4.71
N ASN A 146 2.56 15.94 -4.21
CA ASN A 146 3.02 17.06 -5.02
C ASN A 146 4.42 17.43 -4.58
N ALA A 147 5.35 17.42 -5.51
CA ALA A 147 6.74 17.74 -5.24
C ALA A 147 7.19 18.86 -6.17
N VAL A 148 7.85 19.85 -5.61
CA VAL A 148 8.44 20.98 -6.35
C VAL A 148 9.95 20.87 -6.25
N GLY A 149 10.61 20.77 -7.40
CA GLY A 149 12.07 20.64 -7.46
C GLY A 149 12.82 21.93 -7.20
N HIS A 150 14.15 21.88 -7.26
CA HIS A 150 15.05 23.00 -7.01
C HIS A 150 15.25 23.91 -8.21
N TYR A 151 14.97 23.42 -9.41
CA TYR A 151 15.15 24.14 -10.67
C TYR A 151 13.82 24.43 -11.33
N GLN A 152 13.80 25.38 -12.28
CA GLN A 152 12.64 25.64 -13.10
C GLN A 152 12.17 24.36 -13.80
N ASN A 153 10.85 24.24 -13.99
CA ASN A 153 10.23 23.11 -14.67
C ASN A 153 10.61 21.73 -14.09
N GLN A 154 10.78 21.65 -12.76
CA GLN A 154 11.09 20.42 -12.05
C GLN A 154 10.03 20.12 -10.99
N ALA A 155 8.80 19.96 -11.41
CA ALA A 155 7.70 19.64 -10.51
C ALA A 155 7.03 18.33 -10.91
N GLY A 156 6.52 17.61 -9.92
CA GLY A 156 5.81 16.37 -10.16
C GLY A 156 4.57 16.23 -9.29
N LYS A 157 3.54 15.60 -9.82
CA LYS A 157 2.27 15.34 -9.11
C LYS A 157 1.86 13.89 -9.31
N VAL A 158 1.47 13.25 -8.23
CA VAL A 158 0.83 11.94 -8.26
C VAL A 158 -0.51 12.03 -7.56
N PHE A 159 -1.53 11.50 -8.19
CA PHE A 159 -2.81 11.25 -7.57
C PHE A 159 -3.19 9.81 -7.86
N ASN A 160 -3.22 8.99 -6.84
CA ASN A 160 -3.57 7.60 -6.96
C ASN A 160 -4.49 7.16 -5.81
N GLY A 161 -5.12 6.03 -6.01
CA GLY A 161 -5.95 5.44 -4.99
C GLY A 161 -6.53 4.11 -5.40
N SER A 162 -7.25 3.53 -4.47
CA SER A 162 -7.95 2.27 -4.69
C SER A 162 -9.30 2.25 -3.98
N VAL A 163 -10.27 1.62 -4.62
CA VAL A 163 -11.52 1.18 -3.99
C VAL A 163 -11.47 -0.33 -3.93
N PHE A 164 -11.72 -0.88 -2.77
CA PHE A 164 -11.62 -2.32 -2.57
C PHE A 164 -12.74 -2.85 -1.71
N GLY A 165 -13.04 -4.13 -1.89
CA GLY A 165 -14.03 -4.81 -1.08
C GLY A 165 -13.72 -6.30 -0.98
N SER A 166 -14.10 -6.89 0.14
CA SER A 166 -14.00 -8.32 0.37
C SER A 166 -15.28 -8.88 0.96
N TYR A 167 -15.62 -10.07 0.51
CA TYR A 167 -16.66 -10.90 1.09
C TYR A 167 -16.05 -12.24 1.50
N ASN A 168 -16.14 -12.60 2.77
CA ASN A 168 -15.61 -13.83 3.32
C ASN A 168 -16.75 -14.64 3.95
N GLY A 169 -17.37 -15.49 3.14
CA GLY A 169 -18.39 -16.44 3.59
C GLY A 169 -17.79 -17.78 4.01
N ASN A 170 -18.65 -18.73 4.42
CA ASN A 170 -18.18 -20.05 4.88
C ASN A 170 -17.66 -20.92 3.73
N HIS A 171 -18.24 -20.79 2.54
CA HIS A 171 -17.88 -21.59 1.36
C HIS A 171 -17.46 -20.73 0.17
N TYR A 172 -17.74 -19.43 0.21
CA TYR A 172 -17.45 -18.53 -0.90
C TYR A 172 -16.76 -17.28 -0.38
N SER A 173 -15.67 -16.92 -1.06
CA SER A 173 -14.93 -15.70 -0.80
C SER A 173 -14.73 -14.93 -2.09
N LEU A 174 -14.86 -13.61 -1.99
CA LEU A 174 -14.70 -12.68 -3.09
C LEU A 174 -13.82 -11.52 -2.64
N HIS A 175 -12.86 -11.16 -3.46
CA HIS A 175 -12.04 -9.95 -3.28
C HIS A 175 -12.07 -9.17 -4.58
N ALA A 176 -12.40 -7.90 -4.50
CA ALA A 176 -12.42 -7.00 -5.64
C ALA A 176 -11.67 -5.72 -5.31
N ALA A 177 -10.89 -5.24 -6.25
CA ALA A 177 -10.16 -3.98 -6.14
C ALA A 177 -10.16 -3.25 -7.48
N PHE A 178 -10.32 -1.95 -7.42
CA PHE A 178 -10.14 -1.05 -8.55
C PHE A 178 -9.11 -0.01 -8.15
N THR A 179 -8.06 0.16 -8.96
CA THR A 179 -7.00 1.13 -8.73
C THR A 179 -6.93 2.13 -9.86
N PHE A 180 -6.64 3.36 -9.49
CA PHE A 180 -6.39 4.44 -10.44
C PHE A 180 -5.11 5.17 -10.06
N ASN A 181 -4.35 5.53 -11.08
CA ASN A 181 -3.08 6.23 -10.96
C ASN A 181 -3.03 7.32 -12.02
N THR A 182 -2.74 8.53 -11.60
CA THR A 182 -2.47 9.66 -12.48
C THR A 182 -1.18 10.31 -12.01
N LEU A 183 -0.21 10.40 -12.91
CA LEU A 183 1.08 11.01 -12.65
C LEU A 183 1.35 12.03 -13.73
N SER A 184 1.87 13.17 -13.33
CA SER A 184 2.42 14.19 -14.25
C SER A 184 3.75 14.67 -13.70
N ASN A 185 4.74 14.79 -14.58
CA ASN A 185 6.08 15.22 -14.26
C ASN A 185 6.52 16.28 -15.28
N PHE A 186 7.06 17.39 -14.79
CA PHE A 186 7.65 18.40 -15.63
C PHE A 186 9.09 18.02 -15.94
N GLU A 187 9.45 18.13 -17.21
CA GLU A 187 10.76 17.78 -17.75
C GLU A 187 11.52 19.05 -18.12
N ASN A 188 12.58 19.34 -17.40
CA ASN A 188 13.37 20.56 -17.59
C ASN A 188 14.55 20.40 -18.57
N GLY A 189 14.88 19.18 -18.98
CA GLY A 189 15.97 18.90 -19.91
C GLY A 189 17.36 19.27 -19.41
N GLY A 190 17.50 19.61 -18.10
CA GLY A 190 18.74 20.08 -17.50
C GLY A 190 18.97 21.59 -17.65
N ILE A 191 20.09 22.05 -17.14
CA ILE A 191 20.47 23.47 -17.14
C ILE A 191 20.97 23.88 -18.52
N ARG A 192 20.55 25.06 -18.99
CA ARG A 192 20.89 25.57 -20.31
C ARG A 192 22.37 25.95 -20.44
N ASN A 193 22.91 26.68 -19.46
CA ASN A 193 24.28 27.14 -19.46
C ASN A 193 24.97 26.79 -18.15
N MET A 194 26.11 26.14 -18.22
CA MET A 194 26.90 25.80 -17.03
C MET A 194 27.54 27.03 -16.36
N GLU A 195 27.66 28.14 -17.09
CA GLU A 195 28.21 29.40 -16.55
C GLU A 195 27.27 30.04 -15.52
N ASP A 196 25.95 29.87 -15.66
CA ASP A 196 24.97 30.37 -14.71
C ASP A 196 25.12 29.76 -13.31
N ILE A 197 25.66 28.53 -13.25
CA ILE A 197 26.00 27.89 -11.97
C ILE A 197 27.35 28.39 -11.44
N LYS A 198 28.34 28.52 -12.32
CA LYS A 198 29.71 28.86 -11.93
C LYS A 198 29.81 30.28 -11.38
N ASN A 199 29.07 31.19 -11.94
CA ASN A 199 29.10 32.60 -11.54
C ASN A 199 28.37 32.84 -10.20
N GLY A 200 27.42 31.96 -9.83
CA GLY A 200 26.69 32.07 -8.56
C GLY A 200 25.78 33.29 -8.40
N ASP A 201 25.53 34.00 -9.50
CA ASP A 201 24.77 35.25 -9.51
C ASP A 201 23.25 35.02 -9.47
N LEU A 202 22.80 33.81 -9.81
CA LEU A 202 21.40 33.44 -9.87
C LEU A 202 21.03 32.45 -8.75
N ASN A 203 19.83 32.62 -8.20
CA ASN A 203 19.26 31.56 -7.38
C ASN A 203 18.97 30.34 -8.24
N THR A 204 18.97 29.15 -7.65
CA THR A 204 18.68 27.90 -8.37
C THR A 204 17.38 27.89 -9.12
N GLU A 205 16.39 28.62 -8.64
CA GLU A 205 15.06 28.76 -9.24
C GLU A 205 15.03 29.66 -10.49
N ASP A 206 16.00 30.57 -10.58
CA ASP A 206 16.12 31.54 -11.68
C ASP A 206 17.02 31.02 -12.82
N ILE A 207 17.69 29.88 -12.60
CA ILE A 207 18.57 29.29 -13.60
C ILE A 207 17.75 28.75 -14.78
N PRO A 208 17.98 29.24 -16.01
CA PRO A 208 17.23 28.80 -17.18
C PRO A 208 17.46 27.32 -17.50
N THR A 209 16.38 26.60 -17.71
CA THR A 209 16.39 25.20 -18.13
C THR A 209 16.27 25.04 -19.64
N SER A 210 16.72 23.90 -20.16
CA SER A 210 16.79 23.63 -21.60
C SER A 210 15.45 23.29 -22.21
N LEU A 211 14.54 22.76 -21.41
CA LEU A 211 13.25 22.25 -21.87
C LEU A 211 12.14 22.70 -20.92
N GLU A 212 10.97 22.93 -21.50
CA GLU A 212 9.71 23.09 -20.78
C GLU A 212 8.70 22.12 -21.40
N ALA A 213 8.67 20.93 -20.84
CA ALA A 213 7.78 19.86 -21.29
C ALA A 213 7.11 19.17 -20.10
N MET A 214 6.07 18.44 -20.36
CA MET A 214 5.37 17.65 -19.35
C MET A 214 5.17 16.23 -19.85
N SER A 215 5.59 15.27 -19.07
CA SER A 215 5.25 13.87 -19.26
C SER A 215 4.07 13.51 -18.35
N GLY A 216 3.15 12.72 -18.86
CA GLY A 216 1.97 12.26 -18.11
C GLY A 216 1.76 10.77 -18.27
N TYR A 217 1.35 10.14 -17.20
CA TYR A 217 1.05 8.71 -17.16
C TYR A 217 -0.25 8.49 -16.42
N ARG A 218 -1.15 7.71 -17.03
CA ARG A 218 -2.41 7.30 -16.39
C ARG A 218 -2.57 5.80 -16.51
N TYR A 219 -2.82 5.17 -15.37
CA TYR A 219 -3.02 3.72 -15.31
C TYR A 219 -4.25 3.40 -14.46
N LEU A 220 -5.16 2.62 -15.04
CA LEU A 220 -6.38 2.14 -14.38
C LEU A 220 -6.33 0.62 -14.40
N SER A 221 -6.64 -0.02 -13.29
CA SER A 221 -6.76 -1.46 -13.25
C SER A 221 -7.87 -1.93 -12.33
N GLY A 222 -8.51 -3.02 -12.72
CA GLY A 222 -9.53 -3.70 -11.95
C GLY A 222 -9.16 -5.16 -11.75
N TYR A 223 -9.43 -5.65 -10.55
CA TYR A 223 -9.12 -7.02 -10.17
C TYR A 223 -10.28 -7.62 -9.40
N VAL A 224 -10.65 -8.83 -9.77
CA VAL A 224 -11.66 -9.62 -9.07
C VAL A 224 -11.11 -11.03 -8.89
N ASN A 225 -11.03 -11.46 -7.66
CA ASN A 225 -10.68 -12.83 -7.31
C ASN A 225 -11.83 -13.44 -6.50
N HIS A 226 -12.24 -14.62 -6.88
CA HIS A 226 -13.22 -15.36 -6.12
C HIS A 226 -12.82 -16.84 -6.03
N TYR A 227 -13.15 -17.45 -4.92
CA TYR A 227 -12.97 -18.88 -4.75
C TYR A 227 -14.13 -19.48 -3.96
N TYR A 228 -14.39 -20.74 -4.27
CA TYR A 228 -15.40 -21.54 -3.61
C TYR A 228 -14.72 -22.75 -2.96
N SER A 229 -14.84 -22.87 -1.64
CA SER A 229 -14.28 -24.00 -0.89
C SER A 229 -15.33 -25.07 -0.66
N ILE A 230 -15.03 -26.28 -1.10
CA ILE A 230 -15.84 -27.47 -0.84
C ILE A 230 -15.22 -28.17 0.36
N CYS A 231 -15.86 -28.03 1.52
CA CYS A 231 -15.40 -28.74 2.72
C CYS A 231 -15.83 -30.21 2.61
N VAL A 232 -14.86 -31.09 2.55
CA VAL A 232 -15.11 -32.53 2.64
C VAL A 232 -14.93 -32.95 4.10
N GLU A 233 -16.03 -33.38 4.72
CA GLU A 233 -15.96 -33.92 6.08
C GLU A 233 -15.30 -35.29 6.05
N ARG A 234 -14.10 -35.40 6.61
CA ARG A 234 -13.46 -36.68 6.85
C ARG A 234 -13.71 -37.09 8.30
N LYS A 235 -14.53 -38.12 8.48
CA LYS A 235 -14.80 -38.72 9.79
C LYS A 235 -13.68 -39.70 10.10
N GLU A 236 -12.90 -39.42 11.11
CA GLU A 236 -11.85 -40.28 11.59
C GLU A 236 -12.28 -40.84 12.95
N LYS A 237 -12.29 -42.19 13.08
CA LYS A 237 -12.53 -42.82 14.36
C LYS A 237 -11.25 -42.79 15.16
N VAL A 238 -11.31 -42.10 16.30
CA VAL A 238 -10.18 -42.02 17.22
C VAL A 238 -10.50 -42.89 18.43
N HIS A 239 -9.70 -43.93 18.63
CA HIS A 239 -9.75 -44.75 19.82
C HIS A 239 -8.92 -44.07 20.92
N TYR A 240 -9.53 -43.83 22.05
CA TYR A 240 -8.82 -43.30 23.20
C TYR A 240 -9.16 -44.08 24.46
N ARG A 241 -8.20 -44.14 25.40
CA ARG A 241 -8.40 -44.81 26.69
C ARG A 241 -8.73 -43.72 27.73
N LYS A 242 -9.86 -43.91 28.40
CA LYS A 242 -10.26 -43.04 29.54
C LYS A 242 -10.33 -43.92 30.81
N ARG A 243 -9.85 -43.36 31.89
CA ARG A 243 -9.97 -43.99 33.22
C ARG A 243 -11.39 -43.74 33.76
N ASP A 244 -12.07 -44.77 34.22
CA ASP A 244 -13.35 -44.62 34.91
C ASP A 244 -13.17 -44.22 36.37
N GLU A 245 -14.28 -44.03 37.09
CA GLU A 245 -14.26 -43.60 38.48
C GLU A 245 -13.67 -44.67 39.43
N GLU A 246 -13.62 -45.93 38.99
CA GLU A 246 -13.03 -47.06 39.74
C GLU A 246 -11.55 -47.29 39.39
N GLY A 247 -10.96 -46.43 38.53
CA GLY A 247 -9.54 -46.47 38.19
C GLY A 247 -9.18 -47.44 37.08
N GLN A 248 -10.14 -48.08 36.41
CA GLN A 248 -9.91 -49.02 35.30
C GLN A 248 -9.89 -48.29 33.95
N TRP A 249 -9.03 -48.79 33.06
CA TRP A 249 -8.93 -48.23 31.71
C TRP A 249 -10.03 -48.80 30.80
N GLN A 250 -10.90 -47.92 30.27
CA GLN A 250 -11.88 -48.27 29.27
C GLN A 250 -11.50 -47.66 27.94
N GLU A 251 -11.61 -48.46 26.87
CA GLU A 251 -11.49 -47.99 25.49
C GLU A 251 -12.81 -47.33 25.07
N LYS A 252 -12.73 -46.07 24.61
CA LYS A 252 -13.86 -45.35 24.06
C LYS A 252 -13.55 -44.85 22.68
N ASP A 253 -14.55 -44.97 21.81
CA ASP A 253 -14.48 -44.45 20.46
C ASP A 253 -15.07 -43.05 20.42
N SER A 254 -14.40 -42.13 19.76
CA SER A 254 -14.97 -40.86 19.40
C SER A 254 -14.77 -40.61 17.90
N ILE A 255 -15.69 -39.88 17.32
CA ILE A 255 -15.59 -39.46 15.92
C ILE A 255 -14.99 -38.08 15.89
N LYS A 256 -13.77 -37.96 15.36
CA LYS A 256 -13.18 -36.65 15.08
C LYS A 256 -13.50 -36.28 13.65
N ILE A 257 -14.17 -35.14 13.48
CA ILE A 257 -14.47 -34.59 12.17
C ILE A 257 -13.31 -33.66 11.79
N ASN A 258 -12.55 -34.06 10.80
CA ASN A 258 -11.52 -33.22 10.22
C ASN A 258 -12.07 -32.63 8.92
N TYR A 259 -12.02 -31.32 8.77
CA TYR A 259 -12.35 -30.64 7.54
C TYR A 259 -11.08 -30.57 6.67
N VAL A 260 -11.15 -31.15 5.49
CA VAL A 260 -10.10 -31.05 4.47
C VAL A 260 -10.59 -30.04 3.45
N ILE A 261 -9.82 -28.96 3.29
CA ILE A 261 -10.07 -27.90 2.31
C ILE A 261 -9.39 -28.28 1.00
#